data_b7de59dd5af429916b8b2101f9c496fa
#
_entry.id   b7de59dd5af429916b8b2101f9c496fa
#
_cell.length_a   1.000
_cell.length_b   1.000
_cell.length_c   1.000
_cell.angle_alpha   90.00
_cell.angle_beta   90.00
_cell.angle_gamma   90.00
#
_symmetry.space_group_name_H-M   'P 1'
#
loop_
_entity.id
_entity.type
_entity.pdbx_description
1 polymer ?
#
loop_
_entity_poly.entity_id
_entity_poly.type
_entity_poly.pdbx_seq_one_letter_code
_entity_poly.pdbx_strand_id
1 'polypeptide(L)'
;MLDDRVCAVLERLEAEEPRPPAVPVPRATGQFLFSIVAPQTDCEVLEIGAGRGYSTIWLAAGVRYLGGRVLSLERDYECIADWRRNIAEAGLEDTVELMEGDALETLPMIDDVFDVVFLDAADKLYEELFGLARRKLEPGALVIADNVVVHADRLGSYSRARQSDPTLLSTTVPLEDGLEVSVVLS
;
A
#
# COMPACT_ATOMS: atom_id res chain seq x y z
N MET A 1 -5.60 16.25 -9.24
CA MET A 1 -5.22 15.84 -10.61
C MET A 1 -3.77 15.41 -10.55
N LEU A 2 -3.41 14.31 -11.20
CA LEU A 2 -1.99 13.92 -11.32
C LEU A 2 -1.27 14.98 -12.13
N ASP A 3 -0.15 15.50 -11.62
CA ASP A 3 0.66 16.46 -12.38
C ASP A 3 1.62 15.77 -13.36
N ASP A 4 2.23 16.56 -14.24
CA ASP A 4 3.08 16.04 -15.31
C ASP A 4 4.32 15.29 -14.79
N ARG A 5 4.88 15.66 -13.62
CA ARG A 5 6.02 14.98 -13.02
C ARG A 5 5.64 13.58 -12.54
N VAL A 6 4.54 13.48 -11.83
CA VAL A 6 3.99 12.20 -11.36
C VAL A 6 3.69 11.29 -12.54
N CYS A 7 2.99 11.81 -13.57
CA CYS A 7 2.67 11.04 -14.77
C CYS A 7 3.95 10.51 -15.46
N ALA A 8 4.95 11.36 -15.65
CA ALA A 8 6.20 10.97 -16.31
C ALA A 8 6.96 9.86 -15.55
N VAL A 9 6.99 9.92 -14.23
CA VAL A 9 7.65 8.87 -13.41
C VAL A 9 6.88 7.56 -13.48
N LEU A 10 5.55 7.61 -13.37
CA LEU A 10 4.70 6.40 -13.47
C LEU A 10 4.85 5.74 -14.85
N GLU A 11 4.79 6.50 -15.94
CA GLU A 11 4.98 5.98 -17.31
C GLU A 11 6.37 5.37 -17.52
N ARG A 12 7.41 5.98 -16.93
CA ARG A 12 8.77 5.43 -16.98
C ARG A 12 8.85 4.08 -16.26
N LEU A 13 8.30 4.00 -15.03
CA LEU A 13 8.32 2.76 -14.23
C LEU A 13 7.51 1.64 -14.90
N GLU A 14 6.42 1.96 -15.59
CA GLU A 14 5.62 1.00 -16.36
C GLU A 14 6.34 0.48 -17.60
N ALA A 15 7.22 1.28 -18.18
CA ALA A 15 8.01 0.90 -19.34
C ALA A 15 9.29 0.09 -18.99
N GLU A 16 9.68 0.07 -17.71
CA GLU A 16 10.84 -0.72 -17.25
C GLU A 16 10.49 -2.21 -17.18
N GLU A 17 11.47 -3.07 -17.51
CA GLU A 17 11.34 -4.50 -17.29
C GLU A 17 11.21 -4.80 -15.78
N PRO A 18 10.25 -5.67 -15.37
CA PRO A 18 10.10 -6.03 -13.97
C PRO A 18 11.40 -6.58 -13.38
N ARG A 19 11.80 -6.05 -12.24
CA ARG A 19 13.04 -6.43 -11.56
C ARG A 19 12.73 -6.99 -10.17
N PRO A 20 12.81 -8.32 -9.96
CA PRO A 20 12.67 -8.87 -8.61
C PRO A 20 13.66 -8.21 -7.62
N PRO A 21 13.34 -8.14 -6.31
CA PRO A 21 12.14 -8.76 -5.71
C PRO A 21 10.86 -7.96 -5.88
N ALA A 22 10.92 -6.68 -6.25
CA ALA A 22 9.76 -5.83 -6.39
C ALA A 22 9.29 -5.76 -7.85
N VAL A 23 8.05 -6.16 -8.06
CA VAL A 23 7.30 -5.99 -9.32
C VAL A 23 6.22 -4.94 -9.02
N PRO A 24 6.10 -3.89 -9.85
CA PRO A 24 5.08 -2.87 -9.60
C PRO A 24 3.67 -3.47 -9.73
N VAL A 25 2.75 -3.00 -8.91
CA VAL A 25 1.33 -3.33 -9.08
C VAL A 25 0.83 -2.86 -10.45
N PRO A 26 -0.19 -3.50 -11.03
CA PRO A 26 -0.81 -3.02 -12.28
C PRO A 26 -1.31 -1.56 -12.16
N ARG A 27 -1.32 -0.84 -13.29
CA ARG A 27 -1.78 0.56 -13.34
C ARG A 27 -3.21 0.72 -12.79
N ALA A 28 -4.10 -0.22 -13.08
CA ALA A 28 -5.47 -0.17 -12.58
C ALA A 28 -5.54 -0.27 -11.05
N THR A 29 -4.67 -1.09 -10.43
CA THR A 29 -4.51 -1.15 -8.97
C THR A 29 -4.03 0.19 -8.42
N GLY A 30 -3.01 0.82 -9.04
CA GLY A 30 -2.55 2.16 -8.64
C GLY A 30 -3.64 3.22 -8.72
N GLN A 31 -4.43 3.23 -9.81
CA GLN A 31 -5.58 4.12 -9.99
C GLN A 31 -6.67 3.88 -8.93
N PHE A 32 -6.91 2.63 -8.56
CA PHE A 32 -7.84 2.28 -7.49
C PHE A 32 -7.36 2.83 -6.15
N LEU A 33 -6.09 2.62 -5.78
CA LEU A 33 -5.49 3.14 -4.56
C LEU A 33 -5.63 4.68 -4.50
N PHE A 34 -5.27 5.37 -5.57
CA PHE A 34 -5.47 6.83 -5.68
C PHE A 34 -6.93 7.21 -5.42
N SER A 35 -7.89 6.52 -6.05
CA SER A 35 -9.31 6.84 -5.95
C SER A 35 -9.89 6.66 -4.54
N ILE A 36 -9.31 5.75 -3.76
CA ILE A 36 -9.70 5.49 -2.37
C ILE A 36 -9.20 6.61 -1.44
N VAL A 37 -7.97 7.06 -1.62
CA VAL A 37 -7.35 8.02 -0.69
C VAL A 37 -7.61 9.49 -1.06
N ALA A 38 -7.76 9.81 -2.35
CA ALA A 38 -7.89 11.18 -2.82
C ALA A 38 -9.10 11.98 -2.27
N PRO A 39 -10.27 11.37 -1.98
CA PRO A 39 -11.39 12.11 -1.40
C PRO A 39 -11.31 12.31 0.12
N GLN A 40 -10.30 11.72 0.79
CA GLN A 40 -10.16 11.75 2.24
C GLN A 40 -9.32 12.96 2.68
N THR A 41 -9.77 13.68 3.71
CA THR A 41 -9.05 14.80 4.30
C THR A 41 -8.09 14.28 5.36
N ASP A 42 -6.86 14.80 5.39
CA ASP A 42 -5.81 14.42 6.35
C ASP A 42 -5.58 12.89 6.44
N CYS A 43 -5.75 12.17 5.33
CA CYS A 43 -5.67 10.71 5.26
C CYS A 43 -4.25 10.21 5.56
N GLU A 44 -4.10 9.46 6.63
CA GLU A 44 -2.85 8.81 7.03
C GLU A 44 -2.83 7.39 6.45
N VAL A 45 -1.87 7.12 5.57
CA VAL A 45 -1.73 5.84 4.87
C VAL A 45 -0.48 5.11 5.34
N LEU A 46 -0.64 3.83 5.66
CA LEU A 46 0.47 2.90 5.89
C LEU A 46 0.60 1.97 4.68
N GLU A 47 1.76 1.97 4.05
CA GLU A 47 2.12 1.04 2.98
C GLU A 47 3.14 0.03 3.48
N ILE A 48 2.84 -1.27 3.35
CA ILE A 48 3.70 -2.37 3.78
C ILE A 48 4.22 -3.12 2.55
N GLY A 49 5.49 -2.88 2.21
CA GLY A 49 6.11 -3.37 0.98
C GLY A 49 6.08 -2.33 -0.12
N ALA A 50 6.86 -1.25 0.04
CA ALA A 50 6.87 -0.13 -0.89
C ALA A 50 7.59 -0.42 -2.22
N GLY A 51 8.43 -1.45 -2.24
CA GLY A 51 9.23 -1.78 -3.40
C GLY A 51 10.03 -0.58 -3.91
N ARG A 52 9.89 -0.27 -5.21
CA ARG A 52 10.56 0.86 -5.86
C ARG A 52 9.71 2.14 -5.89
N GLY A 53 8.57 2.18 -5.15
CA GLY A 53 7.76 3.36 -4.93
C GLY A 53 6.63 3.58 -5.94
N TYR A 54 6.28 2.61 -6.79
CA TYR A 54 5.22 2.79 -7.78
C TYR A 54 3.85 2.98 -7.12
N SER A 55 3.45 2.10 -6.21
CA SER A 55 2.22 2.23 -5.40
C SER A 55 2.28 3.44 -4.48
N THR A 56 3.46 3.71 -3.87
CA THR A 56 3.69 4.90 -3.05
C THR A 56 3.37 6.19 -3.80
N ILE A 57 3.79 6.30 -5.07
CA ILE A 57 3.51 7.48 -5.92
C ILE A 57 2.01 7.67 -6.13
N TRP A 58 1.24 6.60 -6.37
CA TRP A 58 -0.21 6.67 -6.51
C TRP A 58 -0.90 7.12 -5.22
N LEU A 59 -0.51 6.53 -4.10
CA LEU A 59 -1.03 6.88 -2.77
C LEU A 59 -0.71 8.33 -2.42
N ALA A 60 0.56 8.72 -2.50
CA ALA A 60 1.02 10.07 -2.16
C ALA A 60 0.39 11.14 -3.06
N ALA A 61 0.31 10.90 -4.38
CA ALA A 61 -0.37 11.80 -5.30
C ALA A 61 -1.86 11.97 -4.96
N GLY A 62 -2.50 10.94 -4.40
CA GLY A 62 -3.88 10.99 -3.93
C GLY A 62 -4.05 11.86 -2.67
N VAL A 63 -3.29 11.56 -1.62
CA VAL A 63 -3.49 12.19 -0.30
C VAL A 63 -3.01 13.64 -0.23
N ARG A 64 -2.00 14.04 -1.00
CA ARG A 64 -1.32 15.33 -0.84
C ARG A 64 -2.22 16.57 -0.96
N TYR A 65 -3.32 16.48 -1.72
CA TYR A 65 -4.20 17.63 -1.98
C TYR A 65 -5.08 18.00 -0.80
N LEU A 66 -5.35 17.06 0.11
CA LEU A 66 -6.19 17.24 1.28
C LEU A 66 -5.42 17.05 2.60
N GLY A 67 -4.09 17.21 2.57
CA GLY A 67 -3.24 17.27 3.76
C GLY A 67 -2.77 15.91 4.30
N GLY A 68 -3.10 14.81 3.62
CA GLY A 68 -2.70 13.47 4.06
C GLY A 68 -1.24 13.13 3.78
N ARG A 69 -0.78 12.00 4.34
CA ARG A 69 0.59 11.50 4.23
C ARG A 69 0.63 9.97 4.05
N VAL A 70 1.78 9.48 3.58
CA VAL A 70 2.04 8.05 3.43
C VAL A 70 3.30 7.69 4.22
N LEU A 71 3.18 6.71 5.12
CA LEU A 71 4.31 6.03 5.72
C LEU A 71 4.51 4.70 4.98
N SER A 72 5.64 4.54 4.32
CA SER A 72 6.00 3.34 3.57
C SER A 72 7.04 2.52 4.32
N LEU A 73 6.88 1.19 4.33
CA LEU A 73 7.85 0.25 4.89
C LEU A 73 8.51 -0.54 3.78
N GLU A 74 9.86 -0.56 3.76
CA GLU A 74 10.64 -1.36 2.81
C GLU A 74 11.94 -1.85 3.46
N ARG A 75 12.34 -3.08 3.15
CA ARG A 75 13.56 -3.68 3.71
C ARG A 75 14.69 -3.91 2.71
N ASP A 76 14.35 -4.01 1.42
CA ASP A 76 15.34 -4.25 0.38
C ASP A 76 16.07 -2.94 0.04
N TYR A 77 17.37 -2.89 0.26
CA TYR A 77 18.14 -1.65 0.12
C TYR A 77 18.26 -1.16 -1.33
N GLU A 78 18.18 -2.07 -2.33
CA GLU A 78 18.16 -1.65 -3.75
C GLU A 78 16.79 -1.04 -4.10
N CYS A 79 15.70 -1.60 -3.58
CA CYS A 79 14.38 -1.02 -3.70
C CYS A 79 14.30 0.35 -3.03
N ILE A 80 14.85 0.50 -1.82
CA ILE A 80 14.92 1.76 -1.08
C ILE A 80 15.65 2.85 -1.88
N ALA A 81 16.79 2.51 -2.50
CA ALA A 81 17.54 3.47 -3.31
C ALA A 81 16.75 3.94 -4.53
N ASP A 82 16.07 3.03 -5.22
CA ASP A 82 15.18 3.34 -6.35
C ASP A 82 13.95 4.12 -5.88
N TRP A 83 13.32 3.73 -4.76
CA TRP A 83 12.19 4.43 -4.15
C TRP A 83 12.50 5.90 -3.92
N ARG A 84 13.63 6.19 -3.24
CA ARG A 84 14.05 7.57 -2.95
C ARG A 84 14.21 8.41 -4.21
N ARG A 85 14.86 7.84 -5.23
CA ARG A 85 15.01 8.50 -6.53
C ARG A 85 13.65 8.78 -7.18
N ASN A 86 12.76 7.78 -7.22
CA ASN A 86 11.48 7.88 -7.89
C ASN A 86 10.54 8.88 -7.21
N ILE A 87 10.54 8.91 -5.87
CA ILE A 87 9.77 9.87 -5.08
C ILE A 87 10.28 11.30 -5.31
N ALA A 88 11.60 11.51 -5.30
CA ALA A 88 12.20 12.83 -5.56
C ALA A 88 11.91 13.31 -7.00
N GLU A 89 12.00 12.43 -8.00
CA GLU A 89 11.65 12.75 -9.38
C GLU A 89 10.16 13.12 -9.52
N ALA A 90 9.28 12.42 -8.78
CA ALA A 90 7.84 12.72 -8.76
C ALA A 90 7.49 14.01 -7.96
N GLY A 91 8.41 14.52 -7.13
CA GLY A 91 8.20 15.69 -6.28
C GLY A 91 7.18 15.44 -5.16
N LEU A 92 7.31 14.30 -4.50
CA LEU A 92 6.40 13.84 -3.45
C LEU A 92 7.07 13.70 -2.08
N GLU A 93 8.32 14.16 -1.92
CA GLU A 93 9.14 14.00 -0.71
C GLU A 93 8.48 14.58 0.54
N ASP A 94 7.72 15.66 0.40
CA ASP A 94 7.02 16.30 1.52
C ASP A 94 5.74 15.55 1.95
N THR A 95 5.31 14.55 1.17
CA THR A 95 4.06 13.80 1.39
C THR A 95 4.31 12.38 1.92
N VAL A 96 5.55 11.90 1.82
CA VAL A 96 5.90 10.51 2.14
C VAL A 96 7.03 10.43 3.15
N GLU A 97 6.98 9.39 3.96
CA GLU A 97 8.08 8.97 4.83
C GLU A 97 8.41 7.51 4.54
N LEU A 98 9.69 7.15 4.57
CA LEU A 98 10.14 5.77 4.43
C LEU A 98 10.77 5.31 5.74
N MET A 99 10.22 4.23 6.30
CA MET A 99 10.83 3.49 7.39
C MET A 99 11.50 2.24 6.83
N GLU A 100 12.83 2.21 6.90
CA GLU A 100 13.65 1.11 6.40
C GLU A 100 13.71 -0.04 7.40
N GLY A 101 13.55 -1.27 6.92
CA GLY A 101 13.68 -2.47 7.73
C GLY A 101 12.57 -3.50 7.49
N ASP A 102 12.66 -4.63 8.19
CA ASP A 102 11.63 -5.67 8.13
C ASP A 102 10.36 -5.16 8.81
N ALA A 103 9.23 -5.23 8.11
CA ALA A 103 7.94 -4.75 8.61
C ALA A 103 7.50 -5.45 9.90
N LEU A 104 7.91 -6.70 10.13
CA LEU A 104 7.65 -7.41 11.39
C LEU A 104 8.37 -6.76 12.59
N GLU A 105 9.50 -6.10 12.34
CA GLU A 105 10.28 -5.40 13.38
C GLU A 105 9.89 -3.93 13.48
N THR A 106 9.59 -3.27 12.36
CA THR A 106 9.31 -1.83 12.33
C THR A 106 7.88 -1.48 12.71
N LEU A 107 6.86 -2.25 12.29
CA LEU A 107 5.47 -2.00 12.65
C LEU A 107 5.22 -1.87 14.18
N PRO A 108 5.80 -2.72 15.04
CA PRO A 108 5.63 -2.56 16.49
C PRO A 108 6.17 -1.25 17.06
N MET A 109 7.09 -0.56 16.36
CA MET A 109 7.70 0.69 16.79
C MET A 109 6.91 1.95 16.39
N ILE A 110 5.92 1.80 15.52
CA ILE A 110 5.07 2.89 15.07
C ILE A 110 3.96 3.08 16.10
N ASP A 111 3.73 4.30 16.54
CA ASP A 111 2.62 4.65 17.46
C ASP A 111 1.43 5.32 16.74
N ASP A 112 1.61 5.66 15.45
CA ASP A 112 0.59 6.35 14.66
C ASP A 112 -0.62 5.45 14.38
N VAL A 113 -1.76 6.10 14.11
CA VAL A 113 -3.02 5.51 13.65
C VAL A 113 -3.22 5.85 12.18
N PHE A 114 -3.76 4.90 11.42
CA PHE A 114 -3.92 5.05 9.97
C PHE A 114 -5.37 4.87 9.55
N ASP A 115 -5.74 5.60 8.49
CA ASP A 115 -7.04 5.50 7.83
C ASP A 115 -7.05 4.41 6.76
N VAL A 116 -5.91 4.20 6.10
CA VAL A 116 -5.74 3.20 5.05
C VAL A 116 -4.44 2.43 5.24
N VAL A 117 -4.51 1.11 5.17
CA VAL A 117 -3.34 0.22 5.06
C VAL A 117 -3.34 -0.43 3.69
N PHE A 118 -2.25 -0.29 2.95
CA PHE A 118 -1.97 -1.07 1.76
C PHE A 118 -0.92 -2.15 2.08
N LEU A 119 -1.28 -3.42 1.90
CA LEU A 119 -0.46 -4.58 2.19
C LEU A 119 -0.06 -5.28 0.89
N ASP A 120 1.20 -5.12 0.50
CA ASP A 120 1.82 -5.73 -0.68
C ASP A 120 3.22 -6.23 -0.34
N ALA A 121 3.28 -7.30 0.44
CA ALA A 121 4.51 -7.90 0.94
C ALA A 121 4.60 -9.38 0.54
N ALA A 122 5.53 -10.12 1.13
CA ALA A 122 5.61 -11.57 0.90
C ALA A 122 4.37 -12.30 1.44
N ASP A 123 3.66 -13.06 0.60
CA ASP A 123 2.37 -13.73 0.88
C ASP A 123 2.31 -14.42 2.25
N LYS A 124 3.38 -15.12 2.62
CA LYS A 124 3.47 -15.86 3.89
C LYS A 124 3.40 -14.99 5.14
N LEU A 125 3.56 -13.69 5.00
CA LEU A 125 3.58 -12.71 6.11
C LEU A 125 2.25 -11.98 6.28
N TYR A 126 1.29 -12.13 5.37
CA TYR A 126 0.05 -11.35 5.34
C TYR A 126 -0.75 -11.42 6.64
N GLU A 127 -0.91 -12.62 7.23
CA GLU A 127 -1.64 -12.79 8.49
C GLU A 127 -0.95 -12.06 9.66
N GLU A 128 0.37 -12.18 9.75
CA GLU A 128 1.14 -11.57 10.83
C GLU A 128 1.19 -10.04 10.67
N LEU A 129 1.47 -9.56 9.46
CA LEU A 129 1.50 -8.13 9.14
C LEU A 129 0.12 -7.49 9.33
N PHE A 130 -0.96 -8.16 8.90
CA PHE A 130 -2.32 -7.71 9.17
C PHE A 130 -2.57 -7.59 10.67
N GLY A 131 -2.20 -8.61 11.47
CA GLY A 131 -2.39 -8.60 12.92
C GLY A 131 -1.64 -7.45 13.62
N LEU A 132 -0.47 -7.05 13.12
CA LEU A 132 0.27 -5.90 13.63
C LEU A 132 -0.36 -4.58 13.19
N ALA A 133 -0.71 -4.44 11.91
CA ALA A 133 -1.34 -3.25 11.35
C ALA A 133 -2.73 -3.00 11.96
N ARG A 134 -3.52 -4.06 12.22
CA ARG A 134 -4.87 -3.96 12.80
C ARG A 134 -4.93 -3.18 14.11
N ARG A 135 -3.86 -3.21 14.91
CA ARG A 135 -3.76 -2.49 16.19
C ARG A 135 -3.63 -0.98 16.02
N LYS A 136 -3.43 -0.52 14.80
CA LYS A 136 -3.21 0.88 14.41
C LYS A 136 -4.39 1.44 13.61
N LEU A 137 -5.53 0.74 13.64
CA LEU A 137 -6.71 1.07 12.84
C LEU A 137 -7.92 1.29 13.74
N GLU A 138 -8.61 2.40 13.51
CA GLU A 138 -9.88 2.72 14.14
C GLU A 138 -11.06 2.27 13.27
N PRO A 139 -12.29 2.21 13.81
CA PRO A 139 -13.48 1.95 13.02
C PRO A 139 -13.63 2.94 11.86
N GLY A 140 -13.88 2.42 10.66
CA GLY A 140 -13.92 3.18 9.40
C GLY A 140 -12.65 3.07 8.58
N ALA A 141 -11.53 2.66 9.16
CA ALA A 141 -10.28 2.46 8.43
C ALA A 141 -10.38 1.31 7.42
N LEU A 142 -9.55 1.37 6.38
CA LEU A 142 -9.50 0.40 5.28
C LEU A 142 -8.19 -0.40 5.32
N VAL A 143 -8.29 -1.69 5.05
CA VAL A 143 -7.14 -2.53 4.69
C VAL A 143 -7.33 -3.05 3.27
N ILE A 144 -6.35 -2.82 2.41
CA ILE A 144 -6.32 -3.27 1.03
C ILE A 144 -5.10 -4.18 0.89
N ALA A 145 -5.33 -5.47 0.66
CA ALA A 145 -4.28 -6.46 0.47
C ALA A 145 -4.24 -6.91 -0.99
N ASP A 146 -3.06 -6.87 -1.61
CA ASP A 146 -2.88 -7.18 -3.03
C ASP A 146 -2.67 -8.68 -3.30
N ASN A 147 -2.70 -9.07 -4.56
CA ASN A 147 -2.37 -10.40 -5.09
C ASN A 147 -3.30 -11.55 -4.66
N VAL A 148 -4.46 -11.27 -4.04
CA VAL A 148 -5.29 -12.33 -3.43
C VAL A 148 -5.97 -13.24 -4.45
N VAL A 149 -6.08 -12.82 -5.71
CA VAL A 149 -6.64 -13.66 -6.80
C VAL A 149 -5.54 -14.42 -7.50
N VAL A 150 -4.46 -13.76 -7.92
CA VAL A 150 -3.34 -14.42 -8.62
C VAL A 150 -2.61 -15.42 -7.70
N HIS A 151 -2.57 -15.14 -6.40
CA HIS A 151 -1.98 -16.01 -5.38
C HIS A 151 -3.05 -16.71 -4.50
N ALA A 152 -4.22 -17.04 -5.05
CA ALA A 152 -5.32 -17.64 -4.29
C ALA A 152 -4.97 -18.98 -3.61
N ASP A 153 -4.00 -19.71 -4.12
CA ASP A 153 -3.45 -20.93 -3.52
C ASP A 153 -2.75 -20.65 -2.17
N ARG A 154 -2.14 -19.49 -2.00
CA ARG A 154 -1.40 -19.03 -0.81
C ARG A 154 -2.19 -18.07 0.06
N LEU A 155 -2.92 -17.14 -0.56
CA LEU A 155 -3.66 -16.07 0.13
C LEU A 155 -5.16 -16.33 0.32
N GLY A 156 -5.69 -17.43 -0.20
CA GLY A 156 -7.11 -17.75 -0.04
C GLY A 156 -7.55 -17.99 1.41
N SER A 157 -6.63 -18.41 2.30
CA SER A 157 -6.90 -18.51 3.74
C SER A 157 -7.01 -17.11 4.37
N TYR A 158 -6.14 -16.18 3.97
CA TYR A 158 -6.16 -14.79 4.40
C TYR A 158 -7.49 -14.12 4.05
N SER A 159 -7.94 -14.19 2.79
CA SER A 159 -9.21 -13.61 2.35
C SER A 159 -10.40 -14.19 3.11
N ARG A 160 -10.47 -15.52 3.25
CA ARG A 160 -11.56 -16.17 4.03
C ARG A 160 -11.56 -15.74 5.50
N ALA A 161 -10.40 -15.59 6.13
CA ALA A 161 -10.31 -15.11 7.50
C ALA A 161 -10.83 -13.69 7.63
N ARG A 162 -10.49 -12.77 6.71
CA ARG A 162 -11.02 -11.39 6.69
C ARG A 162 -12.53 -11.37 6.49
N GLN A 163 -13.05 -12.14 5.53
CA GLN A 163 -14.49 -12.20 5.22
C GLN A 163 -15.33 -12.88 6.32
N SER A 164 -14.70 -13.66 7.19
CA SER A 164 -15.36 -14.33 8.32
C SER A 164 -15.22 -13.59 9.64
N ASP A 165 -14.40 -12.52 9.69
CA ASP A 165 -14.18 -11.73 10.90
C ASP A 165 -15.36 -10.78 11.16
N PRO A 166 -16.10 -10.93 12.29
CA PRO A 166 -17.24 -10.06 12.59
C PRO A 166 -16.89 -8.60 12.85
N THR A 167 -15.60 -8.28 13.05
CA THR A 167 -15.12 -6.91 13.24
C THR A 167 -14.74 -6.22 11.93
N LEU A 168 -14.88 -6.92 10.82
CA LEU A 168 -14.57 -6.44 9.48
C LEU A 168 -15.76 -6.60 8.54
N LEU A 169 -15.83 -5.74 7.53
CA LEU A 169 -16.60 -5.97 6.32
C LEU A 169 -15.61 -6.11 5.16
N SER A 170 -15.46 -7.33 4.66
CA SER A 170 -14.43 -7.64 3.68
C SER A 170 -15.02 -8.23 2.40
N THR A 171 -14.38 -7.89 1.28
CA THR A 171 -14.74 -8.43 -0.04
C THR A 171 -13.52 -8.50 -0.94
N THR A 172 -13.46 -9.55 -1.77
CA THR A 172 -12.48 -9.63 -2.84
C THR A 172 -12.93 -8.81 -4.04
N VAL A 173 -12.12 -7.84 -4.46
CA VAL A 173 -12.30 -7.06 -5.68
C VAL A 173 -11.43 -7.68 -6.77
N PRO A 174 -12.01 -8.26 -7.83
CA PRO A 174 -11.27 -8.94 -8.89
C PRO A 174 -10.68 -7.93 -9.91
N LEU A 175 -9.88 -7.01 -9.39
CA LEU A 175 -9.14 -6.02 -10.18
C LEU A 175 -7.73 -6.54 -10.39
N GLU A 176 -7.35 -6.83 -11.65
CA GLU A 176 -6.03 -7.36 -12.02
C GLU A 176 -5.61 -8.58 -11.17
N ASP A 177 -4.58 -8.45 -10.32
CA ASP A 177 -4.08 -9.52 -9.47
C ASP A 177 -5.01 -9.83 -8.27
N GLY A 178 -6.03 -9.00 -8.08
CA GLY A 178 -7.07 -9.12 -7.07
C GLY A 178 -6.72 -8.51 -5.73
N LEU A 179 -7.67 -7.73 -5.20
CA LEU A 179 -7.55 -7.04 -3.93
C LEU A 179 -8.52 -7.62 -2.91
N GLU A 180 -8.09 -7.89 -1.68
CA GLU A 180 -9.00 -8.05 -0.54
C GLU A 180 -9.14 -6.70 0.14
N VAL A 181 -10.34 -6.15 0.10
CA VAL A 181 -10.68 -4.86 0.71
C VAL A 181 -11.51 -5.09 1.95
N SER A 182 -11.00 -4.62 3.09
CA SER A 182 -11.62 -4.78 4.41
C SER A 182 -11.86 -3.42 5.05
N VAL A 183 -13.08 -3.16 5.51
CA VAL A 183 -13.43 -2.02 6.36
C VAL A 183 -13.45 -2.47 7.81
N VAL A 184 -12.78 -1.74 8.68
CA VAL A 184 -12.82 -1.97 10.14
C VAL A 184 -14.17 -1.48 10.69
N LEU A 185 -14.92 -2.34 11.37
CA LEU A 185 -16.24 -2.03 11.95
C LEU A 185 -16.14 -1.72 13.46
N SER A 186 -15.24 -2.39 14.17
CA SER A 186 -15.08 -2.24 15.63
C SER A 186 -13.69 -2.69 16.11
#